data_2f1bc69878cc72401155f721edc9cb40
#
_entry.id   2f1bc69878cc72401155f721edc9cb40
#
_cell.length_a   1.000
_cell.length_b   1.000
_cell.length_c   1.000
_cell.angle_alpha   90.00
_cell.angle_beta   90.00
_cell.angle_gamma   90.00
#
_symmetry.space_group_name_H-M   'P 1'
#
loop_
_entity.id
_entity.type
_entity.pdbx_description
1 polymer ?
#
loop_
_entity_poly.entity_id
_entity_poly.type
_entity_poly.pdbx_seq_one_letter_code
_entity_poly.pdbx_strand_id
1 'polypeptide(L)'
;MLNYDYIQHIKKLDYNCIRGFQYEKYVLNKLHDFYDIKEIYLWKNVPDSLLIDSGIILSNDLVNIKEKYKTSKYLRNYNVLLDTGIDIICKLQNDNIILVQCKAYNSIISQKHLSGFFRSLLDCYIINQKKNNTYTITGLIVHTSDISPLIKESYCYKSNLINDLFIPFMCKNTKNKLIKYKKISLIFMINFNVIIVYCLYILHTYINKL
;
A
#
# COMPACT_ATOMS: atom_id res chain seq x y z
N MET A 1 0.01 -24.48 21.33
CA MET A 1 -1.27 -24.20 20.64
C MET A 1 -1.32 -22.73 20.33
N LEU A 2 -1.19 -22.29 19.06
CA LEU A 2 -1.37 -20.89 18.67
C LEU A 2 -2.83 -20.52 18.88
N ASN A 3 -3.06 -19.43 19.61
CA ASN A 3 -4.39 -18.97 19.95
C ASN A 3 -5.19 -18.70 18.65
N TYR A 4 -6.40 -19.25 18.54
CA TYR A 4 -7.29 -19.11 17.39
C TYR A 4 -7.53 -17.63 17.01
N ASP A 5 -7.64 -16.76 18.02
CA ASP A 5 -7.83 -15.31 17.84
C ASP A 5 -6.62 -14.64 17.19
N TYR A 6 -5.41 -15.08 17.51
CA TYR A 6 -4.18 -14.58 16.88
C TYR A 6 -4.13 -14.95 15.39
N ILE A 7 -4.51 -16.18 15.04
CA ILE A 7 -4.58 -16.63 13.64
C ILE A 7 -5.63 -15.84 12.84
N GLN A 8 -6.78 -15.55 13.45
CA GLN A 8 -7.84 -14.74 12.81
C GLN A 8 -7.38 -13.28 12.63
N HIS A 9 -6.65 -12.73 13.61
CA HIS A 9 -6.10 -11.38 13.53
C HIS A 9 -5.08 -11.25 12.40
N ILE A 10 -4.12 -12.18 12.27
CA ILE A 10 -3.15 -12.20 11.17
C ILE A 10 -3.86 -12.30 9.81
N LYS A 11 -4.85 -13.18 9.66
CA LYS A 11 -5.61 -13.32 8.41
C LYS A 11 -6.36 -12.04 8.02
N LYS A 12 -6.86 -11.30 9.01
CA LYS A 12 -7.54 -10.02 8.80
C LYS A 12 -6.56 -8.94 8.37
N LEU A 13 -5.37 -8.90 8.97
CA LEU A 13 -4.29 -7.97 8.58
C LEU A 13 -3.83 -8.23 7.15
N ASP A 14 -3.57 -9.48 6.78
CA ASP A 14 -3.16 -9.86 5.42
C ASP A 14 -4.22 -9.45 4.39
N TYR A 15 -5.51 -9.67 4.69
CA TYR A 15 -6.60 -9.27 3.80
C TYR A 15 -6.66 -7.76 3.59
N ASN A 16 -6.49 -6.97 4.65
CA ASN A 16 -6.52 -5.51 4.57
C ASN A 16 -5.32 -4.97 3.77
N CYS A 17 -4.12 -5.53 3.97
CA CYS A 17 -2.93 -5.17 3.19
C CYS A 17 -3.11 -5.50 1.70
N ILE A 18 -3.61 -6.70 1.38
CA ILE A 18 -3.87 -7.11 -0.01
C ILE A 18 -4.92 -6.20 -0.65
N ARG A 19 -5.99 -5.87 0.07
CA ARG A 19 -7.04 -4.96 -0.40
C ARG A 19 -6.49 -3.57 -0.66
N GLY A 20 -5.68 -3.02 0.24
CA GLY A 20 -5.01 -1.73 0.09
C GLY A 20 -4.17 -1.70 -1.20
N PHE A 21 -3.28 -2.65 -1.37
CA PHE A 21 -2.41 -2.73 -2.55
C PHE A 21 -3.18 -2.95 -3.88
N GLN A 22 -4.26 -3.72 -3.86
CA GLN A 22 -5.12 -3.89 -5.04
C GLN A 22 -5.84 -2.58 -5.37
N TYR A 23 -6.24 -1.83 -4.35
CA TYR A 23 -6.88 -0.52 -4.53
C TYR A 23 -5.91 0.50 -5.11
N GLU A 24 -4.68 0.60 -4.60
CA GLU A 24 -3.65 1.49 -5.15
C GLU A 24 -3.42 1.23 -6.65
N LYS A 25 -3.29 -0.03 -7.05
CA LYS A 25 -3.16 -0.40 -8.47
C LYS A 25 -4.38 -0.05 -9.32
N TYR A 26 -5.56 -0.21 -8.74
CA TYR A 26 -6.81 0.14 -9.42
C TYR A 26 -6.92 1.65 -9.60
N VAL A 27 -6.63 2.43 -8.55
CA VAL A 27 -6.60 3.88 -8.57
C VAL A 27 -5.58 4.40 -9.57
N LEU A 28 -4.36 3.85 -9.59
CA LEU A 28 -3.31 4.24 -10.54
C LEU A 28 -3.81 4.21 -11.99
N ASN A 29 -4.54 3.17 -12.39
CA ASN A 29 -5.12 3.08 -13.72
C ASN A 29 -6.31 4.03 -13.92
N LYS A 30 -7.09 4.28 -12.86
CA LYS A 30 -8.28 5.12 -12.93
C LYS A 30 -8.00 6.62 -12.95
N LEU A 31 -6.87 7.07 -12.44
CA LEU A 31 -6.52 8.49 -12.41
C LEU A 31 -6.41 9.11 -13.80
N HIS A 32 -6.09 8.33 -14.83
CA HIS A 32 -6.11 8.79 -16.23
C HIS A 32 -7.51 9.19 -16.73
N ASP A 33 -8.58 8.73 -16.08
CA ASP A 33 -9.95 9.11 -16.43
C ASP A 33 -10.29 10.55 -15.93
N PHE A 34 -9.49 11.09 -14.99
CA PHE A 34 -9.76 12.37 -14.30
C PHE A 34 -8.71 13.46 -14.55
N TYR A 35 -7.48 13.08 -14.92
CA TYR A 35 -6.34 13.97 -15.03
C TYR A 35 -5.57 13.72 -16.32
N ASP A 36 -5.06 14.79 -16.93
CA ASP A 36 -4.14 14.72 -18.08
C ASP A 36 -2.72 14.43 -17.57
N ILE A 37 -2.41 13.12 -17.43
CA ILE A 37 -1.22 12.63 -16.75
C ILE A 37 -0.09 12.43 -17.76
N LYS A 38 1.07 13.04 -17.49
CA LYS A 38 2.35 12.82 -18.20
C LYS A 38 3.09 11.60 -17.67
N GLU A 39 3.16 11.49 -16.35
CA GLU A 39 3.85 10.41 -15.65
C GLU A 39 3.09 10.00 -14.38
N ILE A 40 3.01 8.70 -14.10
CA ILE A 40 2.37 8.19 -12.89
C ILE A 40 3.11 6.96 -12.36
N TYR A 41 3.32 6.94 -11.05
CA TYR A 41 4.06 5.87 -10.39
C TYR A 41 3.42 5.50 -9.05
N LEU A 42 3.38 4.19 -8.75
CA LEU A 42 3.24 3.73 -7.37
C LEU A 42 4.45 4.18 -6.56
N TRP A 43 4.26 4.52 -5.29
CA TRP A 43 5.31 5.02 -4.39
C TRP A 43 6.64 4.26 -4.50
N LYS A 44 6.59 2.95 -4.46
CA LYS A 44 7.78 2.08 -4.53
C LYS A 44 8.56 2.14 -5.85
N ASN A 45 7.96 2.68 -6.91
CA ASN A 45 8.53 2.72 -8.25
C ASN A 45 8.84 4.15 -8.72
N VAL A 46 8.71 5.14 -7.83
CA VAL A 46 8.94 6.55 -8.17
C VAL A 46 10.41 6.77 -8.51
N PRO A 47 10.74 7.38 -9.68
CA PRO A 47 12.11 7.71 -10.02
C PRO A 47 12.66 8.82 -9.13
N ASP A 48 13.99 8.80 -8.92
CA ASP A 48 14.68 9.77 -8.07
C ASP A 48 14.45 11.22 -8.49
N SER A 49 14.44 11.48 -9.79
CA SER A 49 14.18 12.82 -10.34
C SER A 49 12.85 13.37 -9.85
N LEU A 50 11.80 12.54 -9.90
CA LEU A 50 10.46 12.96 -9.48
C LEU A 50 10.35 13.13 -7.96
N LEU A 51 11.10 12.36 -7.16
CA LEU A 51 11.19 12.56 -5.70
C LEU A 51 11.85 13.90 -5.35
N ILE A 52 12.88 14.30 -6.12
CA ILE A 52 13.56 15.60 -5.93
C ILE A 52 12.66 16.73 -6.43
N ASP A 53 12.03 16.59 -7.58
CA ASP A 53 11.14 17.59 -8.16
C ASP A 53 9.94 17.83 -7.24
N SER A 54 9.32 16.77 -6.71
CA SER A 54 8.21 16.88 -5.76
C SER A 54 8.60 17.44 -4.39
N GLY A 55 9.90 17.58 -4.11
CA GLY A 55 10.38 18.05 -2.82
C GLY A 55 10.24 17.04 -1.67
N ILE A 56 9.93 15.77 -1.98
CA ILE A 56 9.87 14.71 -0.97
C ILE A 56 11.24 14.44 -0.38
N ILE A 57 12.28 14.51 -1.22
CA ILE A 57 13.68 14.29 -0.83
C ILE A 57 14.51 15.43 -1.41
N LEU A 58 15.41 15.98 -0.59
CA LEU A 58 16.43 16.90 -1.07
C LEU A 58 17.54 16.10 -1.77
N SER A 59 18.17 16.70 -2.79
CA SER A 59 19.22 16.04 -3.58
C SER A 59 20.36 15.50 -2.71
N ASN A 60 20.81 16.30 -1.72
CA ASN A 60 21.88 15.91 -0.80
C ASN A 60 21.46 14.76 0.13
N ASP A 61 20.21 14.76 0.60
CA ASP A 61 19.68 13.70 1.46
C ASP A 61 19.53 12.39 0.71
N LEU A 62 19.22 12.46 -0.58
CA LEU A 62 19.10 11.28 -1.43
C LEU A 62 20.43 10.51 -1.51
N VAL A 63 21.56 11.21 -1.68
CA VAL A 63 22.90 10.61 -1.69
C VAL A 63 23.17 9.92 -0.37
N ASN A 64 22.95 10.62 0.75
CA ASN A 64 23.17 10.11 2.10
C ASN A 64 22.31 8.88 2.40
N ILE A 65 21.02 8.91 1.99
CA ILE A 65 20.10 7.78 2.16
C ILE A 65 20.58 6.58 1.33
N LYS A 66 20.96 6.78 0.08
CA LYS A 66 21.47 5.72 -0.79
C LYS A 66 22.74 5.08 -0.23
N GLU A 67 23.67 5.86 0.26
CA GLU A 67 24.90 5.37 0.88
C GLU A 67 24.60 4.57 2.16
N LYS A 68 23.77 5.11 3.05
CA LYS A 68 23.39 4.44 4.30
C LYS A 68 22.75 3.07 4.08
N TYR A 69 21.92 2.92 3.04
CA TYR A 69 21.17 1.70 2.78
C TYR A 69 21.78 0.82 1.70
N LYS A 70 22.89 1.25 1.07
CA LYS A 70 23.61 0.50 0.05
C LYS A 70 24.05 -0.90 0.52
N THR A 71 24.36 -1.03 1.80
CA THR A 71 24.82 -2.26 2.45
C THR A 71 23.70 -3.08 3.09
N SER A 72 22.49 -2.55 3.16
CA SER A 72 21.36 -3.25 3.80
C SER A 72 20.81 -4.35 2.90
N LYS A 73 20.93 -5.59 3.35
CA LYS A 73 20.43 -6.79 2.65
C LYS A 73 18.91 -6.75 2.39
N TYR A 74 18.17 -5.93 3.16
CA TYR A 74 16.72 -5.85 3.16
C TYR A 74 16.15 -4.69 2.33
N LEU A 75 16.98 -3.75 1.88
CA LEU A 75 16.52 -2.46 1.37
C LEU A 75 17.08 -2.16 -0.01
N ARG A 76 16.64 -2.94 -0.99
CA ARG A 76 16.95 -2.68 -2.41
C ARG A 76 16.27 -1.42 -2.95
N ASN A 77 15.28 -0.91 -2.24
CA ASN A 77 14.53 0.26 -2.66
C ASN A 77 14.27 1.17 -1.45
N TYR A 78 15.03 2.25 -1.31
CA TYR A 78 14.92 3.21 -0.20
C TYR A 78 13.54 3.91 -0.15
N ASN A 79 12.79 3.94 -1.25
CA ASN A 79 11.42 4.47 -1.26
C ASN A 79 10.49 3.70 -0.32
N VAL A 80 10.78 2.42 -0.05
CA VAL A 80 10.00 1.60 0.90
C VAL A 80 10.23 2.03 2.35
N LEU A 81 11.33 2.75 2.63
CA LEU A 81 11.73 3.16 3.98
C LEU A 81 11.05 4.42 4.48
N LEU A 82 10.57 5.22 3.56
CA LEU A 82 9.92 6.48 3.88
C LEU A 82 8.43 6.22 3.97
N ASP A 83 7.91 5.97 5.17
CA ASP A 83 6.46 5.97 5.40
C ASP A 83 5.95 7.42 5.34
N THR A 84 5.77 7.89 4.12
CA THR A 84 5.28 9.23 3.82
C THR A 84 3.76 9.33 3.80
N GLY A 85 3.09 8.18 3.83
CA GLY A 85 1.65 8.11 3.56
C GLY A 85 1.27 8.46 2.12
N ILE A 86 2.23 8.52 1.19
CA ILE A 86 2.00 8.73 -0.24
C ILE A 86 2.02 7.37 -0.93
N ASP A 87 0.95 7.03 -1.66
CA ASP A 87 0.80 5.75 -2.34
C ASP A 87 1.11 5.86 -3.85
N ILE A 88 0.77 7.02 -4.46
CA ILE A 88 0.98 7.29 -5.88
C ILE A 88 1.48 8.73 -6.05
N ILE A 89 2.33 8.95 -7.03
CA ILE A 89 2.73 10.29 -7.50
C ILE A 89 2.36 10.41 -8.97
N CYS A 90 1.70 11.52 -9.32
CA CYS A 90 1.39 11.89 -10.70
C CYS A 90 2.07 13.20 -11.07
N LYS A 91 2.67 13.25 -12.25
CA LYS A 91 3.07 14.50 -12.92
C LYS A 91 2.13 14.73 -14.08
N LEU A 92 1.50 15.90 -14.12
CA LEU A 92 0.55 16.30 -15.17
C LEU A 92 1.28 16.87 -16.39
N GLN A 93 0.58 17.03 -17.51
CA GLN A 93 1.15 17.63 -18.73
C GLN A 93 1.62 19.08 -18.52
N ASN A 94 1.00 19.81 -17.61
CA ASN A 94 1.41 21.17 -17.22
C ASN A 94 2.51 21.17 -16.12
N ASP A 95 3.20 20.05 -15.90
CA ASP A 95 4.23 19.80 -14.93
C ASP A 95 3.79 19.90 -13.43
N ASN A 96 2.52 20.17 -13.14
CA ASN A 96 2.00 20.09 -11.77
C ASN A 96 2.09 18.69 -11.22
N ILE A 97 2.31 18.57 -9.92
CA ILE A 97 2.49 17.28 -9.21
C ILE A 97 1.31 17.03 -8.28
N ILE A 98 0.74 15.84 -8.36
CA ILE A 98 -0.29 15.36 -7.45
C ILE A 98 0.30 14.22 -6.61
N LEU A 99 0.30 14.41 -5.29
CA LEU A 99 0.62 13.38 -4.31
C LEU A 99 -0.67 12.70 -3.90
N VAL A 100 -0.76 11.38 -4.05
CA VAL A 100 -2.01 10.63 -3.85
C VAL A 100 -1.89 9.69 -2.68
N GLN A 101 -2.88 9.74 -1.77
CA GLN A 101 -3.09 8.76 -0.71
C GLN A 101 -4.36 7.96 -1.00
N CYS A 102 -4.26 6.64 -1.02
CA CYS A 102 -5.36 5.71 -1.26
C CYS A 102 -5.90 5.13 0.05
N LYS A 103 -7.21 5.16 0.25
CA LYS A 103 -7.88 4.61 1.45
C LYS A 103 -9.07 3.73 1.06
N ALA A 104 -8.85 2.41 1.05
CA ALA A 104 -9.88 1.41 0.80
C ALA A 104 -10.59 0.98 2.10
N TYR A 105 -11.22 1.92 2.80
CA TYR A 105 -11.88 1.67 4.08
C TYR A 105 -13.39 1.45 3.91
N ASN A 106 -13.99 0.76 4.88
CA ASN A 106 -15.45 0.62 5.00
C ASN A 106 -16.02 1.55 6.10
N SER A 107 -15.16 2.30 6.77
CA SER A 107 -15.52 3.24 7.83
C SER A 107 -15.04 4.64 7.48
N ILE A 108 -15.60 5.65 8.15
CA ILE A 108 -15.21 7.06 7.96
C ILE A 108 -13.71 7.24 8.14
N ILE A 109 -13.07 7.91 7.18
CA ILE A 109 -11.66 8.26 7.22
C ILE A 109 -11.48 9.45 8.18
N SER A 110 -10.73 9.25 9.24
CA SER A 110 -10.40 10.27 10.24
C SER A 110 -8.99 10.86 10.01
N GLN A 111 -8.72 11.98 10.66
CA GLN A 111 -7.44 12.69 10.55
C GLN A 111 -6.22 11.79 10.87
N LYS A 112 -6.34 10.89 11.85
CA LYS A 112 -5.27 9.95 12.21
C LYS A 112 -4.85 9.03 11.05
N HIS A 113 -5.76 8.74 10.13
CA HIS A 113 -5.49 7.90 8.96
C HIS A 113 -4.71 8.63 7.86
N LEU A 114 -4.59 9.94 7.96
CA LEU A 114 -4.00 10.83 6.95
C LEU A 114 -2.83 11.66 7.49
N SER A 115 -2.46 11.51 8.77
CA SER A 115 -1.46 12.36 9.43
C SER A 115 -0.10 12.33 8.73
N GLY A 116 0.39 11.15 8.33
CA GLY A 116 1.63 11.00 7.56
C GLY A 116 1.56 11.71 6.22
N PHE A 117 0.46 11.55 5.51
CA PHE A 117 0.22 12.20 4.23
C PHE A 117 0.19 13.72 4.33
N PHE A 118 -0.53 14.28 5.30
CA PHE A 118 -0.59 15.72 5.53
C PHE A 118 0.77 16.31 5.84
N ARG A 119 1.56 15.64 6.67
CA ARG A 119 2.92 16.05 6.98
C ARG A 119 3.78 16.10 5.72
N SER A 120 3.82 15.00 4.96
CA SER A 120 4.62 14.91 3.74
C SER A 120 4.22 15.95 2.71
N LEU A 121 2.92 16.17 2.52
CA LEU A 121 2.40 17.19 1.60
C LEU A 121 2.84 18.59 2.03
N LEU A 122 2.76 18.92 3.31
CA LEU A 122 3.17 20.22 3.82
C LEU A 122 4.68 20.44 3.63
N ASP A 123 5.50 19.44 3.92
CA ASP A 123 6.95 19.50 3.72
C ASP A 123 7.27 19.74 2.23
N CYS A 124 6.63 19.01 1.31
CA CYS A 124 6.78 19.22 -0.13
C CYS A 124 6.35 20.62 -0.56
N TYR A 125 5.22 21.10 -0.05
CA TYR A 125 4.71 22.44 -0.35
C TYR A 125 5.70 23.53 0.08
N ILE A 126 6.23 23.46 1.30
CA ILE A 126 7.21 24.41 1.83
C ILE A 126 8.50 24.40 1.00
N ILE A 127 9.00 23.22 0.62
CA ILE A 127 10.20 23.08 -0.20
C ILE A 127 9.98 23.68 -1.59
N ASN A 128 8.81 23.42 -2.19
CA ASN A 128 8.45 23.94 -3.50
C ASN A 128 8.38 25.48 -3.51
N GLN A 129 7.79 26.09 -2.47
CA GLN A 129 7.73 27.53 -2.31
C GLN A 129 9.15 28.14 -2.18
N LYS A 130 10.04 27.52 -1.41
CA LYS A 130 11.43 27.98 -1.25
C LYS A 130 12.24 27.91 -2.54
N LYS A 131 11.92 26.97 -3.43
CA LYS A 131 12.59 26.82 -4.74
C LYS A 131 12.06 27.77 -5.82
N ASN A 132 10.99 28.52 -5.53
CA ASN A 132 10.29 29.37 -6.52
C ASN A 132 9.90 28.60 -7.79
N ASN A 133 9.48 27.35 -7.65
CA ASN A 133 9.08 26.52 -8.77
C ASN A 133 7.79 27.06 -9.43
N THR A 134 7.69 26.95 -10.74
CA THR A 134 6.52 27.40 -11.51
C THR A 134 5.34 26.44 -11.47
N TYR A 135 5.56 25.19 -11.07
CA TYR A 135 4.52 24.17 -10.93
C TYR A 135 3.97 24.11 -9.51
N THR A 136 2.76 23.61 -9.38
CA THR A 136 2.09 23.42 -8.09
C THR A 136 2.22 21.98 -7.60
N ILE A 137 2.22 21.80 -6.27
CA ILE A 137 2.11 20.49 -5.63
C ILE A 137 0.80 20.47 -4.86
N THR A 138 -0.03 19.47 -5.13
CA THR A 138 -1.32 19.27 -4.47
C THR A 138 -1.46 17.85 -3.95
N GLY A 139 -2.28 17.68 -2.93
CA GLY A 139 -2.64 16.38 -2.38
C GLY A 139 -3.98 15.90 -2.94
N LEU A 140 -4.11 14.59 -3.17
CA LEU A 140 -5.35 13.95 -3.53
C LEU A 140 -5.60 12.74 -2.63
N ILE A 141 -6.74 12.75 -1.92
CA ILE A 141 -7.18 11.60 -1.14
C ILE A 141 -8.17 10.80 -1.99
N VAL A 142 -7.79 9.61 -2.43
CA VAL A 142 -8.67 8.71 -3.16
C VAL A 142 -9.22 7.66 -2.19
N HIS A 143 -10.55 7.52 -2.15
CA HIS A 143 -11.20 6.77 -1.09
C HIS A 143 -12.43 5.98 -1.54
N THR A 144 -12.83 4.98 -0.73
CA THR A 144 -14.03 4.15 -0.92
C THR A 144 -15.10 4.40 0.12
N SER A 145 -14.88 5.31 1.09
CA SER A 145 -15.80 5.61 2.20
C SER A 145 -15.75 7.09 2.50
N ASP A 146 -16.69 7.59 3.30
CA ASP A 146 -16.77 9.01 3.63
C ASP A 146 -15.52 9.53 4.35
N ILE A 147 -15.20 10.79 4.08
CA ILE A 147 -14.17 11.54 4.79
C ILE A 147 -14.86 12.33 5.93
N SER A 148 -14.23 12.33 7.11
CA SER A 148 -14.71 13.08 8.27
C SER A 148 -14.89 14.56 7.93
N PRO A 149 -16.03 15.18 8.32
CA PRO A 149 -16.25 16.62 8.13
C PRO A 149 -15.13 17.49 8.72
N LEU A 150 -14.52 17.09 9.83
CA LEU A 150 -13.40 17.82 10.44
C LEU A 150 -12.19 17.93 9.50
N ILE A 151 -11.96 16.96 8.63
CA ILE A 151 -10.90 17.02 7.62
C ILE A 151 -11.28 18.05 6.55
N LYS A 152 -12.52 18.03 6.07
CA LYS A 152 -13.03 18.95 5.04
C LYS A 152 -13.05 20.41 5.50
N GLU A 153 -13.18 20.63 6.80
CA GLU A 153 -13.07 21.96 7.42
C GLU A 153 -11.63 22.46 7.62
N SER A 154 -10.63 21.61 7.39
CA SER A 154 -9.22 21.98 7.54
C SER A 154 -8.78 23.03 6.53
N TYR A 155 -7.76 23.83 6.89
CA TYR A 155 -7.15 24.82 6.01
C TYR A 155 -6.69 24.22 4.68
N CYS A 156 -6.12 23.01 4.71
CA CYS A 156 -5.62 22.33 3.51
C CYS A 156 -6.72 22.08 2.46
N TYR A 157 -7.94 21.75 2.88
CA TYR A 157 -9.08 21.63 1.97
C TYR A 157 -9.60 22.99 1.49
N LYS A 158 -9.76 23.93 2.41
CA LYS A 158 -10.29 25.28 2.09
C LYS A 158 -9.34 26.06 1.15
N SER A 159 -8.05 25.80 1.22
CA SER A 159 -7.05 26.41 0.32
C SER A 159 -6.79 25.63 -0.98
N ASN A 160 -7.56 24.59 -1.26
CA ASN A 160 -7.36 23.68 -2.40
C ASN A 160 -5.97 23.01 -2.47
N LEU A 161 -5.25 22.97 -1.33
CA LEU A 161 -3.99 22.23 -1.25
C LEU A 161 -4.25 20.71 -1.27
N ILE A 162 -5.42 20.31 -0.80
CA ILE A 162 -5.89 18.93 -0.83
C ILE A 162 -7.28 18.86 -1.44
N ASN A 163 -7.48 17.90 -2.31
CA ASN A 163 -8.78 17.50 -2.86
C ASN A 163 -9.06 16.03 -2.52
N ASP A 164 -10.30 15.62 -2.64
CA ASP A 164 -10.69 14.22 -2.50
C ASP A 164 -11.42 13.70 -3.76
N LEU A 165 -11.31 12.39 -3.97
CA LEU A 165 -11.94 11.70 -5.08
C LEU A 165 -12.49 10.36 -4.59
N PHE A 166 -13.80 10.19 -4.71
CA PHE A 166 -14.45 8.93 -4.42
C PHE A 166 -14.34 7.98 -5.62
N ILE A 167 -13.64 6.86 -5.45
CA ILE A 167 -13.55 5.80 -6.45
C ILE A 167 -14.04 4.50 -5.81
N PRO A 168 -15.22 3.99 -6.16
CA PRO A 168 -15.72 2.74 -5.61
C PRO A 168 -14.83 1.57 -6.01
N PHE A 169 -14.59 0.65 -5.07
CA PHE A 169 -13.75 -0.51 -5.30
C PHE A 169 -14.38 -1.77 -4.71
N MET A 170 -14.70 -2.71 -5.57
CA MET A 170 -15.08 -4.05 -5.17
C MET A 170 -13.87 -4.98 -5.28
N CYS A 171 -13.29 -5.33 -4.14
CA CYS A 171 -12.21 -6.32 -4.10
C CYS A 171 -12.74 -7.65 -4.70
N LYS A 172 -12.19 -8.06 -5.83
CA LYS A 172 -12.48 -9.37 -6.40
C LYS A 172 -12.13 -10.43 -5.36
N ASN A 173 -13.14 -11.13 -4.90
CA ASN A 173 -13.10 -12.05 -3.77
C ASN A 173 -11.95 -13.05 -3.89
N THR A 174 -10.90 -12.88 -3.12
CA THR A 174 -9.85 -13.89 -2.92
C THR A 174 -10.36 -15.12 -2.14
N LYS A 175 -11.62 -15.08 -1.66
CA LYS A 175 -12.27 -16.24 -0.99
C LYS A 175 -12.14 -17.51 -1.81
N ASN A 176 -12.32 -17.44 -3.12
CA ASN A 176 -12.22 -18.63 -3.99
C ASN A 176 -10.80 -19.19 -4.09
N LYS A 177 -9.76 -18.35 -4.05
CA LYS A 177 -8.36 -18.84 -3.98
C LYS A 177 -8.04 -19.45 -2.62
N LEU A 178 -8.45 -18.79 -1.52
CA LEU A 178 -8.25 -19.32 -0.17
C LEU A 178 -8.99 -20.66 0.07
N ILE A 179 -10.20 -20.79 -0.49
CA ILE A 179 -10.96 -22.05 -0.44
C ILE A 179 -10.24 -23.13 -1.26
N LYS A 180 -9.65 -22.78 -2.41
CA LYS A 180 -8.88 -23.71 -3.24
C LYS A 180 -7.60 -24.17 -2.53
N TYR A 181 -6.88 -23.27 -1.87
CA TYR A 181 -5.70 -23.62 -1.04
C TYR A 181 -6.08 -24.42 0.20
N LYS A 182 -7.19 -24.11 0.87
CA LYS A 182 -7.70 -24.93 1.98
C LYS A 182 -8.08 -26.33 1.55
N LYS A 183 -8.74 -26.51 0.39
CA LYS A 183 -9.05 -27.83 -0.16
C LYS A 183 -7.77 -28.62 -0.49
N ILE A 184 -6.77 -27.99 -1.10
CA ILE A 184 -5.51 -28.64 -1.44
C ILE A 184 -4.76 -29.02 -0.15
N SER A 185 -4.66 -28.15 0.84
CA SER A 185 -4.03 -28.44 2.13
C SER A 185 -4.77 -29.56 2.89
N LEU A 186 -6.10 -29.59 2.88
CA LEU A 186 -6.88 -30.62 3.50
C LEU A 186 -6.69 -31.99 2.82
N ILE A 187 -6.63 -32.01 1.49
CA ILE A 187 -6.36 -33.23 0.70
C ILE A 187 -4.95 -33.75 0.98
N PHE A 188 -3.96 -32.85 1.08
CA PHE A 188 -2.59 -33.22 1.46
C PHE A 188 -2.52 -33.82 2.88
N MET A 189 -3.20 -33.22 3.86
CA MET A 189 -3.26 -33.73 5.22
C MET A 189 -3.95 -35.10 5.30
N ILE A 190 -5.04 -35.29 4.58
CA ILE A 190 -5.76 -36.59 4.55
C ILE A 190 -4.86 -37.66 3.91
N ASN A 191 -4.24 -37.38 2.77
CA ASN A 191 -3.32 -38.34 2.13
C ASN A 191 -2.12 -38.65 3.00
N PHE A 192 -1.55 -37.70 3.71
CA PHE A 192 -0.42 -37.89 4.62
C PHE A 192 -0.79 -38.80 5.80
N ASN A 193 -1.97 -38.61 6.40
CA ASN A 193 -2.46 -39.47 7.47
C ASN A 193 -2.75 -40.89 6.98
N VAL A 194 -3.29 -41.06 5.78
CA VAL A 194 -3.51 -42.39 5.18
C VAL A 194 -2.18 -43.12 4.96
N ILE A 195 -1.14 -42.42 4.51
CA ILE A 195 0.19 -43.00 4.32
C ILE A 195 0.78 -43.43 5.68
N ILE A 196 0.65 -42.62 6.71
CA ILE A 196 1.14 -42.95 8.07
C ILE A 196 0.43 -44.23 8.62
N VAL A 197 -0.89 -44.26 8.51
CA VAL A 197 -1.68 -45.43 8.95
C VAL A 197 -1.28 -46.70 8.19
N TYR A 198 -1.06 -46.58 6.88
CA TYR A 198 -0.61 -47.71 6.07
C TYR A 198 0.79 -48.19 6.44
N CYS A 199 1.73 -47.27 6.69
CA CYS A 199 3.08 -47.59 7.16
C CYS A 199 3.05 -48.28 8.54
N LEU A 200 2.22 -47.80 9.46
CA LEU A 200 2.04 -48.43 10.79
C LEU A 200 1.42 -49.84 10.71
N TYR A 201 0.47 -50.03 9.79
CA TYR A 201 -0.13 -51.33 9.52
C TYR A 201 0.90 -52.32 8.98
N ILE A 202 1.75 -51.94 8.04
CA ILE A 202 2.84 -52.79 7.51
C ILE A 202 3.82 -53.12 8.61
N LEU A 203 4.23 -52.16 9.44
CA LEU A 203 5.15 -52.41 10.57
C LEU A 203 4.58 -53.39 11.58
N HIS A 204 3.28 -53.22 11.92
CA HIS A 204 2.60 -54.14 12.84
C HIS A 204 2.51 -55.57 12.27
N THR A 205 2.19 -55.72 10.98
CA THR A 205 2.14 -57.04 10.32
C THR A 205 3.51 -57.69 10.19
N TYR A 206 4.58 -56.89 10.11
CA TYR A 206 5.95 -57.43 10.08
C TYR A 206 6.43 -57.88 11.44
N ILE A 207 6.12 -57.13 12.49
CA ILE A 207 6.48 -57.47 13.89
C ILE A 207 5.76 -58.78 14.34
N ASN A 208 4.52 -58.98 13.95
CA ASN A 208 3.75 -60.18 14.31
C ASN A 208 4.13 -61.44 13.51
N LYS A 209 5.06 -61.34 12.56
CA LYS A 209 5.61 -62.47 11.78
C LYS A 209 7.01 -62.88 12.23
N LEU A 210 7.62 -62.14 13.13
CA LEU A 210 8.87 -62.46 13.81
C LEU A 210 8.58 -63.18 15.14
#